data_118570e7b452459d85010e5b37f46275
#
_entry.id   118570e7b452459d85010e5b37f46275
#
_cell.length_a   1.000
_cell.length_b   1.000
_cell.length_c   1.000
_cell.angle_alpha   90.00
_cell.angle_beta   90.00
_cell.angle_gamma   90.00
#
_symmetry.space_group_name_H-M   'P 1'
#
loop_
_entity.id
_entity.type
_entity.pdbx_description
1 polymer ?
#
loop_
_entity_poly.entity_id
_entity_poly.type
_entity_poly.pdbx_seq_one_letter_code
_entity_poly.pdbx_strand_id
1 'polypeptide(L)'
;ARTKSHGEGDVSPFSALTTALAATIGTGNIVGVATAMVSGGPGALVWMWISAAFGLTSKFSECMLAIKYREINAKGEMSGGPMYTMKKALKNKRFGAVLAWLFALFAVIASFGIGNMTQGNSISGALHTTFHVPTHLTGIVITVLALLIIVGGIKSISKVSSVVVPLMAIFYVICGVIVIIGNISNLRSEERRV
;
A
#
# COMPACT_ATOMS: atom_id res chain seq x y z
N ALA A 1 -20.53 4.70 -2.77
CA ALA A 1 -20.56 4.42 -1.34
C ALA A 1 -20.53 5.71 -0.50
N ARG A 2 -21.66 6.47 -0.49
CA ARG A 2 -21.87 7.62 0.39
C ARG A 2 -22.66 7.15 1.62
N THR A 3 -22.09 6.26 2.40
CA THR A 3 -22.66 5.95 3.72
C THR A 3 -22.25 7.07 4.67
N LYS A 4 -23.24 7.79 5.22
CA LYS A 4 -22.99 8.70 6.34
C LYS A 4 -22.37 7.88 7.45
N SER A 5 -21.18 8.25 7.91
CA SER A 5 -20.49 7.56 8.98
C SER A 5 -21.27 7.77 10.29
N HIS A 6 -21.87 6.73 10.82
CA HIS A 6 -22.41 6.67 12.18
C HIS A 6 -21.40 6.06 13.16
N GLY A 7 -20.10 6.21 12.90
CA GLY A 7 -19.03 5.64 13.72
C GLY A 7 -18.05 6.70 14.22
N GLU A 8 -17.49 6.47 15.39
CA GLU A 8 -16.36 7.23 15.93
C GLU A 8 -15.09 6.91 15.15
N GLY A 9 -14.59 7.84 14.35
CA GLY A 9 -13.37 7.69 13.56
C GLY A 9 -12.87 9.06 13.08
N ASP A 10 -11.55 9.18 12.89
CA ASP A 10 -10.88 10.43 12.51
C ASP A 10 -11.10 10.82 11.04
N VAL A 11 -11.47 9.85 10.20
CA VAL A 11 -11.65 10.02 8.75
C VAL A 11 -12.88 9.30 8.24
N SER A 12 -13.41 9.73 7.08
CA SER A 12 -14.56 9.08 6.44
C SER A 12 -14.24 7.65 5.97
N PRO A 13 -15.23 6.75 5.84
CA PRO A 13 -15.01 5.39 5.34
C PRO A 13 -14.36 5.35 3.95
N PHE A 14 -14.71 6.28 3.06
CA PHE A 14 -14.09 6.40 1.75
C PHE A 14 -12.63 6.83 1.85
N SER A 15 -12.33 7.82 2.68
CA SER A 15 -10.95 8.27 2.92
C SER A 15 -10.09 7.19 3.60
N ALA A 16 -10.67 6.40 4.50
CA ALA A 16 -9.98 5.25 5.11
C ALA A 16 -9.65 4.18 4.06
N LEU A 17 -10.60 3.85 3.18
CA LEU A 17 -10.40 2.91 2.08
C LEU A 17 -9.30 3.39 1.14
N THR A 18 -9.35 4.63 0.68
CA THR A 18 -8.35 5.18 -0.26
C THR A 18 -6.98 5.32 0.39
N THR A 19 -6.89 5.60 1.69
CA THR A 19 -5.63 5.59 2.43
C THR A 19 -5.04 4.18 2.53
N ALA A 20 -5.87 3.17 2.81
CA ALA A 20 -5.45 1.78 2.81
C ALA A 20 -4.98 1.32 1.42
N LEU A 21 -5.68 1.72 0.36
CA LEU A 21 -5.27 1.46 -1.02
C LEU A 21 -3.95 2.17 -1.37
N ALA A 22 -3.76 3.41 -0.93
CA ALA A 22 -2.49 4.13 -1.11
C ALA A 22 -1.29 3.41 -0.48
N ALA A 23 -1.51 2.77 0.67
CA ALA A 23 -0.48 1.98 1.34
C ALA A 23 -0.23 0.60 0.67
N THR A 24 -1.20 0.09 -0.08
CA THR A 24 -1.16 -1.26 -0.68
C THR A 24 -0.74 -1.22 -2.14
N ILE A 25 -1.23 -0.24 -2.91
CA ILE A 25 -0.94 -0.10 -4.34
C ILE A 25 0.33 0.73 -4.51
N GLY A 26 1.38 0.10 -5.01
CA GLY A 26 2.67 0.75 -5.24
C GLY A 26 3.37 0.20 -6.48
N THR A 27 4.62 0.60 -6.67
CA THR A 27 5.45 0.14 -7.80
C THR A 27 5.67 -1.37 -7.79
N GLY A 28 5.56 -2.04 -6.63
CA GLY A 28 5.60 -3.49 -6.52
C GLY A 28 4.49 -4.19 -7.31
N ASN A 29 3.32 -3.58 -7.44
CA ASN A 29 2.20 -4.13 -8.19
C ASN A 29 2.38 -4.01 -9.71
N ILE A 30 3.33 -3.23 -10.17
CA ILE A 30 3.64 -3.02 -11.59
C ILE A 30 4.99 -3.67 -11.90
N VAL A 31 6.07 -3.11 -11.38
CA VAL A 31 7.45 -3.57 -11.64
C VAL A 31 7.70 -4.93 -10.99
N GLY A 32 7.25 -5.12 -9.75
CA GLY A 32 7.43 -6.38 -9.01
C GLY A 32 6.70 -7.55 -9.66
N VAL A 33 5.47 -7.34 -10.15
CA VAL A 33 4.72 -8.38 -10.89
C VAL A 33 5.40 -8.72 -12.21
N ALA A 34 5.83 -7.71 -12.98
CA ALA A 34 6.56 -7.93 -14.22
C ALA A 34 7.86 -8.72 -13.99
N THR A 35 8.64 -8.35 -12.97
CA THR A 35 9.87 -9.05 -12.59
C THR A 35 9.60 -10.49 -12.17
N ALA A 36 8.55 -10.72 -11.38
CA ALA A 36 8.15 -12.06 -10.96
C ALA A 36 7.76 -12.95 -12.15
N MET A 37 7.06 -12.39 -13.14
CA MET A 37 6.69 -13.12 -14.36
C MET A 37 7.91 -13.44 -15.24
N VAL A 38 8.87 -12.51 -15.36
CA VAL A 38 10.12 -12.73 -16.11
C VAL A 38 10.97 -13.82 -15.45
N SER A 39 11.06 -13.82 -14.10
CA SER A 39 11.90 -14.77 -13.37
C SER A 39 11.24 -16.14 -13.15
N GLY A 40 9.92 -16.16 -12.91
CA GLY A 40 9.18 -17.36 -12.53
C GLY A 40 8.23 -17.89 -13.60
N GLY A 41 8.19 -17.25 -14.78
CA GLY A 41 7.28 -17.60 -15.86
C GLY A 41 5.81 -17.32 -15.57
N PRO A 42 4.88 -17.72 -16.45
CA PRO A 42 3.43 -17.46 -16.32
C PRO A 42 2.81 -18.05 -15.04
N GLY A 43 3.39 -19.14 -14.52
CA GLY A 43 2.96 -19.77 -13.27
C GLY A 43 3.07 -18.86 -12.05
N ALA A 44 3.95 -17.87 -12.07
CA ALA A 44 4.09 -16.88 -10.99
C ALA A 44 2.78 -16.12 -10.75
N LEU A 45 2.03 -15.80 -11.82
CA LEU A 45 0.74 -15.10 -11.72
C LEU A 45 -0.30 -15.94 -10.97
N VAL A 46 -0.38 -17.24 -11.25
CA VAL A 46 -1.30 -18.17 -10.58
C VAL A 46 -0.98 -18.25 -9.09
N TRP A 47 0.28 -18.37 -8.73
CA TRP A 47 0.71 -18.38 -7.33
C TRP A 47 0.44 -17.05 -6.62
N MET A 48 0.58 -15.92 -7.31
CA MET A 48 0.19 -14.62 -6.77
C MET A 48 -1.32 -14.54 -6.48
N TRP A 49 -2.19 -15.09 -7.33
CA TRP A 49 -3.64 -15.14 -7.08
C TRP A 49 -3.99 -16.03 -5.88
N ILE A 50 -3.38 -17.21 -5.81
CA ILE A 50 -3.57 -18.12 -4.66
C ILE A 50 -3.12 -17.42 -3.37
N SER A 51 -1.95 -16.82 -3.37
CA SER A 51 -1.42 -16.07 -2.22
C SER A 51 -2.34 -14.91 -1.82
N ALA A 52 -2.88 -14.18 -2.80
CA ALA A 52 -3.81 -13.09 -2.56
C ALA A 52 -5.10 -13.55 -1.89
N ALA A 53 -5.64 -14.72 -2.26
CA ALA A 53 -6.84 -15.29 -1.64
C ALA A 53 -6.63 -15.56 -0.14
N PHE A 54 -5.48 -16.12 0.25
CA PHE A 54 -5.12 -16.26 1.67
C PHE A 54 -4.83 -14.93 2.35
N GLY A 55 -4.19 -13.99 1.63
CA GLY A 55 -3.89 -12.65 2.10
C GLY A 55 -5.13 -11.84 2.47
N LEU A 56 -6.23 -12.00 1.74
CA LEU A 56 -7.52 -11.36 2.03
C LEU A 56 -8.02 -11.71 3.44
N THR A 57 -8.00 -13.00 3.80
CA THR A 57 -8.45 -13.49 5.11
C THR A 57 -7.58 -12.93 6.24
N SER A 58 -6.25 -12.95 6.05
CA SER A 58 -5.30 -12.40 7.03
C SER A 58 -5.52 -10.90 7.22
N LYS A 59 -5.69 -10.15 6.13
CA LYS A 59 -5.90 -8.70 6.21
C LYS A 59 -7.24 -8.34 6.83
N PHE A 60 -8.30 -9.08 6.51
CA PHE A 60 -9.61 -8.91 7.16
C PHE A 60 -9.51 -9.11 8.68
N SER A 61 -8.86 -10.20 9.11
CA SER A 61 -8.68 -10.49 10.54
C SER A 61 -7.86 -9.41 11.25
N GLU A 62 -6.78 -8.91 10.62
CA GLU A 62 -5.96 -7.82 11.15
C GLU A 62 -6.77 -6.54 11.34
N CYS A 63 -7.54 -6.13 10.34
CA CYS A 63 -8.38 -4.94 10.42
C CYS A 63 -9.47 -5.06 11.49
N MET A 64 -10.15 -6.22 11.58
CA MET A 64 -11.14 -6.48 12.61
C MET A 64 -10.56 -6.40 14.03
N LEU A 65 -9.38 -6.99 14.25
CA LEU A 65 -8.69 -6.95 15.52
C LEU A 65 -8.18 -5.53 15.85
N ALA A 66 -7.70 -4.80 14.86
CA ALA A 66 -7.26 -3.42 15.03
C ALA A 66 -8.39 -2.51 15.50
N ILE A 67 -9.59 -2.67 14.92
CA ILE A 67 -10.79 -1.92 15.34
C ILE A 67 -11.24 -2.35 16.74
N LYS A 68 -11.28 -3.66 17.02
CA LYS A 68 -11.76 -4.20 18.30
C LYS A 68 -10.89 -3.75 19.49
N TYR A 69 -9.59 -3.66 19.31
CA TYR A 69 -8.63 -3.36 20.38
C TYR A 69 -8.05 -1.93 20.31
N ARG A 70 -8.63 -1.05 19.49
CA ARG A 70 -8.20 0.35 19.40
C ARG A 70 -8.38 1.09 20.74
N GLU A 71 -7.63 2.15 20.90
CA GLU A 71 -7.66 3.07 22.05
C GLU A 71 -7.82 4.51 21.55
N ILE A 72 -8.35 5.36 22.41
CA ILE A 72 -8.30 6.81 22.20
C ILE A 72 -7.05 7.33 22.92
N ASN A 73 -6.14 7.97 22.19
CA ASN A 73 -4.94 8.54 22.76
C ASN A 73 -5.24 9.82 23.55
N ALA A 74 -4.24 10.37 24.24
CA ALA A 74 -4.37 11.59 25.04
C ALA A 74 -4.77 12.83 24.21
N LYS A 75 -4.66 12.77 22.87
CA LYS A 75 -5.07 13.84 21.95
C LYS A 75 -6.48 13.64 21.40
N GLY A 76 -7.20 12.60 21.83
CA GLY A 76 -8.52 12.28 21.34
C GLY A 76 -8.57 11.55 19.99
N GLU A 77 -7.40 11.11 19.46
CA GLU A 77 -7.30 10.41 18.20
C GLU A 77 -7.37 8.90 18.40
N MET A 78 -7.91 8.18 17.39
CA MET A 78 -7.99 6.72 17.43
C MET A 78 -6.62 6.09 17.14
N SER A 79 -6.14 5.28 18.07
CA SER A 79 -4.90 4.51 17.96
C SER A 79 -5.19 3.01 17.98
N GLY A 80 -4.72 2.28 17.00
CA GLY A 80 -4.94 0.84 16.85
C GLY A 80 -3.81 0.17 16.07
N GLY A 81 -3.94 -1.13 15.89
CA GLY A 81 -3.00 -1.92 15.11
C GLY A 81 -2.48 -3.15 15.86
N PRO A 82 -1.54 -3.91 15.25
CA PRO A 82 -1.06 -5.16 15.80
C PRO A 82 -0.48 -5.03 17.22
N MET A 83 0.23 -3.94 17.53
CA MET A 83 0.82 -3.72 18.85
C MET A 83 -0.25 -3.59 19.95
N TYR A 84 -1.36 -2.91 19.68
CA TYR A 84 -2.49 -2.79 20.62
C TYR A 84 -3.22 -4.12 20.77
N THR A 85 -3.40 -4.84 19.67
CA THR A 85 -4.01 -6.17 19.66
C THR A 85 -3.19 -7.15 20.50
N MET A 86 -1.88 -7.24 20.30
CA MET A 86 -0.99 -8.13 21.07
C MET A 86 -1.03 -7.83 22.57
N LYS A 87 -0.98 -6.53 22.92
CA LYS A 87 -1.02 -6.10 24.32
C LYS A 87 -2.35 -6.44 25.02
N LYS A 88 -3.48 -6.34 24.31
CA LYS A 88 -4.81 -6.50 24.90
C LYS A 88 -5.39 -7.89 24.75
N ALA A 89 -5.22 -8.56 23.62
CA ALA A 89 -5.85 -9.84 23.32
C ALA A 89 -5.19 -11.03 24.04
N LEU A 90 -3.88 -10.97 24.27
CA LEU A 90 -3.16 -12.09 24.87
C LEU A 90 -3.46 -12.21 26.38
N LYS A 91 -3.70 -13.47 26.83
CA LYS A 91 -3.95 -13.78 28.23
C LYS A 91 -2.78 -13.38 29.13
N ASN A 92 -1.57 -13.71 28.71
CA ASN A 92 -0.35 -13.31 29.44
C ASN A 92 0.03 -11.86 29.05
N LYS A 93 -0.30 -10.90 29.92
CA LYS A 93 -0.08 -9.47 29.68
C LYS A 93 1.38 -9.09 29.52
N ARG A 94 2.31 -9.76 30.24
CA ARG A 94 3.75 -9.50 30.12
C ARG A 94 4.25 -9.95 28.74
N PHE A 95 3.88 -11.14 28.31
CA PHE A 95 4.25 -11.65 26.99
C PHE A 95 3.65 -10.79 25.87
N GLY A 96 2.38 -10.37 26.00
CA GLY A 96 1.73 -9.46 25.06
C GLY A 96 2.42 -8.10 24.96
N ALA A 97 2.89 -7.55 26.07
CA ALA A 97 3.63 -6.29 26.09
C ALA A 97 4.99 -6.41 25.39
N VAL A 98 5.73 -7.49 25.63
CA VAL A 98 7.01 -7.76 24.95
C VAL A 98 6.83 -7.89 23.45
N LEU A 99 5.84 -8.68 23.01
CA LEU A 99 5.55 -8.81 21.57
C LEU A 99 5.14 -7.49 20.93
N ALA A 100 4.32 -6.70 21.60
CA ALA A 100 3.90 -5.39 21.12
C ALA A 100 5.10 -4.43 20.96
N TRP A 101 6.01 -4.46 21.93
CA TRP A 101 7.25 -3.65 21.88
C TRP A 101 8.18 -4.10 20.74
N LEU A 102 8.40 -5.41 20.61
CA LEU A 102 9.20 -5.97 19.50
C LEU A 102 8.60 -5.64 18.15
N PHE A 103 7.28 -5.76 18.01
CA PHE A 103 6.60 -5.38 16.78
C PHE A 103 6.82 -3.90 16.46
N ALA A 104 6.66 -3.01 17.44
CA ALA A 104 6.87 -1.58 17.24
C ALA A 104 8.33 -1.26 16.86
N LEU A 105 9.29 -1.91 17.52
CA LEU A 105 10.71 -1.76 17.20
C LEU A 105 11.02 -2.19 15.76
N PHE A 106 10.57 -3.38 15.36
CA PHE A 106 10.79 -3.87 13.99
C PHE A 106 10.05 -3.04 12.94
N ALA A 107 8.86 -2.52 13.24
CA ALA A 107 8.14 -1.62 12.36
C ALA A 107 8.92 -0.30 12.15
N VAL A 108 9.52 0.25 13.20
CA VAL A 108 10.39 1.43 13.08
C VAL A 108 11.61 1.12 12.21
N ILE A 109 12.31 0.02 12.45
CA ILE A 109 13.47 -0.38 11.65
C ILE A 109 13.07 -0.58 10.17
N ALA A 110 11.96 -1.28 9.91
CA ALA A 110 11.44 -1.51 8.57
C ALA A 110 11.06 -0.22 7.84
N SER A 111 10.58 0.81 8.56
CA SER A 111 10.17 2.07 7.97
C SER A 111 11.31 2.85 7.31
N PHE A 112 12.57 2.58 7.66
CA PHE A 112 13.73 3.21 7.03
C PHE A 112 14.04 2.71 5.62
N GLY A 113 13.50 1.57 5.20
CA GLY A 113 13.88 0.96 3.92
C GLY A 113 12.72 0.48 3.05
N ILE A 114 11.92 -0.43 3.55
CA ILE A 114 11.04 -1.30 2.72
C ILE A 114 10.00 -0.53 1.92
N GLY A 115 9.34 0.46 2.50
CA GLY A 115 8.23 1.15 1.84
C GLY A 115 8.65 2.33 0.95
N ASN A 116 9.58 3.13 1.42
CA ASN A 116 9.94 4.41 0.81
C ASN A 116 11.08 4.31 -0.21
N MET A 117 12.15 3.58 0.10
CA MET A 117 13.34 3.49 -0.76
C MET A 117 13.03 2.80 -2.10
N THR A 118 12.29 1.71 -2.08
CA THR A 118 11.89 0.99 -3.29
C THR A 118 11.00 1.84 -4.18
N GLN A 119 10.04 2.58 -3.60
CA GLN A 119 9.17 3.50 -4.33
C GLN A 119 9.98 4.65 -4.94
N GLY A 120 10.79 5.33 -4.13
CA GLY A 120 11.63 6.43 -4.57
C GLY A 120 12.60 6.03 -5.68
N ASN A 121 13.24 4.86 -5.55
CA ASN A 121 14.14 4.32 -6.56
C ASN A 121 13.41 4.01 -7.88
N SER A 122 12.24 3.36 -7.83
CA SER A 122 11.48 3.03 -9.03
C SER A 122 10.97 4.27 -9.76
N ILE A 123 10.48 5.29 -9.03
CA ILE A 123 10.02 6.54 -9.63
C ILE A 123 11.19 7.29 -10.26
N SER A 124 12.30 7.46 -9.54
CA SER A 124 13.46 8.18 -10.06
C SER A 124 14.12 7.47 -11.24
N GLY A 125 14.18 6.12 -11.21
CA GLY A 125 14.65 5.31 -12.32
C GLY A 125 13.77 5.46 -13.56
N ALA A 126 12.46 5.39 -13.43
CA ALA A 126 11.52 5.58 -14.54
C ALA A 126 11.62 6.97 -15.18
N LEU A 127 11.70 8.03 -14.35
CA LEU A 127 11.86 9.39 -14.86
C LEU A 127 13.22 9.62 -15.51
N HIS A 128 14.28 9.00 -14.99
CA HIS A 128 15.59 9.07 -15.59
C HIS A 128 15.65 8.39 -16.96
N THR A 129 15.10 7.18 -17.07
CA THR A 129 15.12 6.42 -18.34
C THR A 129 14.21 7.01 -19.41
N THR A 130 13.07 7.61 -19.04
CA THR A 130 12.09 8.12 -19.99
C THR A 130 12.32 9.57 -20.36
N PHE A 131 12.66 10.42 -19.39
CA PHE A 131 12.76 11.87 -19.55
C PHE A 131 14.16 12.43 -19.29
N HIS A 132 15.15 11.55 -18.99
CA HIS A 132 16.53 11.92 -18.66
C HIS A 132 16.64 12.90 -17.47
N VAL A 133 15.64 12.89 -16.57
CA VAL A 133 15.66 13.72 -15.36
C VAL A 133 16.67 13.14 -14.37
N PRO A 134 17.59 13.95 -13.81
CA PRO A 134 18.55 13.47 -12.81
C PRO A 134 17.85 12.88 -11.58
N THR A 135 18.31 11.72 -11.13
CA THR A 135 17.68 10.97 -10.02
C THR A 135 17.65 11.74 -8.71
N HIS A 136 18.69 12.54 -8.43
CA HIS A 136 18.74 13.38 -7.24
C HIS A 136 17.70 14.50 -7.26
N LEU A 137 17.41 15.11 -8.43
CA LEU A 137 16.37 16.13 -8.56
C LEU A 137 14.99 15.51 -8.26
N THR A 138 14.70 14.35 -8.85
CA THR A 138 13.47 13.60 -8.59
C THR A 138 13.34 13.26 -7.10
N GLY A 139 14.43 12.82 -6.46
CA GLY A 139 14.45 12.52 -5.04
C GLY A 139 14.11 13.72 -4.15
N ILE A 140 14.67 14.89 -4.45
CA ILE A 140 14.37 16.15 -3.74
C ILE A 140 12.89 16.51 -3.87
N VAL A 141 12.36 16.49 -5.09
CA VAL A 141 10.96 16.84 -5.37
C VAL A 141 10.01 15.91 -4.63
N ILE A 142 10.24 14.59 -4.70
CA ILE A 142 9.40 13.59 -3.99
C ILE A 142 9.46 13.83 -2.48
N THR A 143 10.66 14.08 -1.93
CA THR A 143 10.83 14.31 -0.49
C THR A 143 10.07 15.55 -0.03
N VAL A 144 10.15 16.65 -0.76
CA VAL A 144 9.42 17.89 -0.43
C VAL A 144 7.90 17.65 -0.48
N LEU A 145 7.40 17.02 -1.54
CA LEU A 145 5.97 16.71 -1.67
C LEU A 145 5.48 15.79 -0.56
N ALA A 146 6.24 14.73 -0.25
CA ALA A 146 5.90 13.82 0.85
C ALA A 146 5.88 14.54 2.20
N LEU A 147 6.87 15.39 2.46
CA LEU A 147 6.96 16.16 3.70
C LEU A 147 5.74 17.09 3.88
N LEU A 148 5.33 17.80 2.84
CA LEU A 148 4.15 18.68 2.86
C LEU A 148 2.86 17.92 3.22
N ILE A 149 2.73 16.68 2.73
CA ILE A 149 1.56 15.85 3.01
C ILE A 149 1.61 15.29 4.44
N ILE A 150 2.79 14.81 4.87
CA ILE A 150 2.97 14.14 6.17
C ILE A 150 2.81 15.12 7.34
N VAL A 151 3.28 16.35 7.21
CA VAL A 151 3.16 17.40 8.26
C VAL A 151 1.71 17.64 8.67
N GLY A 152 0.75 17.48 7.73
CA GLY A 152 -0.68 17.59 8.03
C GLY A 152 -1.32 16.37 8.73
N GLY A 153 -0.53 15.32 9.02
CA GLY A 153 -0.98 14.10 9.71
C GLY A 153 -1.99 13.28 8.90
N ILE A 154 -2.66 12.35 9.60
CA ILE A 154 -3.57 11.38 8.95
C ILE A 154 -4.71 12.04 8.16
N LYS A 155 -5.20 13.20 8.60
CA LYS A 155 -6.25 13.93 7.90
C LYS A 155 -5.78 14.49 6.56
N SER A 156 -4.56 14.99 6.48
CA SER A 156 -3.95 15.45 5.23
C SER A 156 -3.67 14.28 4.29
N ILE A 157 -3.05 13.22 4.81
CA ILE A 157 -2.75 12.00 4.05
C ILE A 157 -4.03 11.42 3.45
N SER A 158 -5.09 11.27 4.25
CA SER A 158 -6.36 10.69 3.79
C SER A 158 -7.08 11.58 2.77
N LYS A 159 -6.99 12.89 2.90
CA LYS A 159 -7.57 13.85 1.95
C LYS A 159 -6.87 13.76 0.59
N VAL A 160 -5.56 13.75 0.57
CA VAL A 160 -4.78 13.60 -0.68
C VAL A 160 -5.03 12.23 -1.31
N SER A 161 -4.97 11.16 -0.53
CA SER A 161 -5.22 9.80 -1.01
C SER A 161 -6.62 9.63 -1.58
N SER A 162 -7.63 10.29 -1.03
CA SER A 162 -9.02 10.21 -1.52
C SER A 162 -9.22 10.77 -2.94
N VAL A 163 -8.30 11.60 -3.41
CA VAL A 163 -8.31 12.16 -4.78
C VAL A 163 -7.32 11.42 -5.67
N VAL A 164 -6.07 11.27 -5.20
CA VAL A 164 -4.97 10.74 -6.02
C VAL A 164 -5.15 9.25 -6.34
N VAL A 165 -5.59 8.45 -5.37
CA VAL A 165 -5.71 6.99 -5.57
C VAL A 165 -6.76 6.60 -6.62
N PRO A 166 -8.00 7.13 -6.58
CA PRO A 166 -8.97 6.85 -7.64
C PRO A 166 -8.50 7.33 -9.02
N LEU A 167 -7.88 8.51 -9.10
CA LEU A 167 -7.33 9.05 -10.35
C LEU A 167 -6.24 8.13 -10.91
N MET A 168 -5.31 7.71 -10.06
CA MET A 168 -4.23 6.79 -10.41
C MET A 168 -4.78 5.44 -10.91
N ALA A 169 -5.77 4.89 -10.21
CA ALA A 169 -6.38 3.61 -10.59
C ALA A 169 -7.08 3.69 -11.95
N ILE A 170 -7.86 4.74 -12.19
CA ILE A 170 -8.53 4.96 -13.48
C ILE A 170 -7.51 5.12 -14.61
N PHE A 171 -6.49 5.95 -14.39
CA PHE A 171 -5.41 6.17 -15.36
C PHE A 171 -4.69 4.86 -15.71
N TYR A 172 -4.34 4.07 -14.69
CA TYR A 172 -3.67 2.77 -14.89
C TYR A 172 -4.52 1.79 -15.70
N VAL A 173 -5.82 1.69 -15.38
CA VAL A 173 -6.74 0.81 -16.10
C VAL A 173 -6.88 1.25 -17.57
N ILE A 174 -7.03 2.55 -17.81
CA ILE A 174 -7.14 3.08 -19.19
C ILE A 174 -5.87 2.77 -19.97
N CYS A 175 -4.69 3.06 -19.43
CA CYS A 175 -3.42 2.76 -20.07
C CYS A 175 -3.25 1.26 -20.32
N GLY A 176 -3.61 0.41 -19.35
CA GLY A 176 -3.56 -1.04 -19.50
C GLY A 176 -4.46 -1.54 -20.62
N VAL A 177 -5.68 -1.04 -20.71
CA VAL A 177 -6.62 -1.39 -21.79
C VAL A 177 -6.08 -0.97 -23.16
N ILE A 178 -5.53 0.24 -23.27
CA ILE A 178 -4.92 0.73 -24.51
C ILE A 178 -3.76 -0.18 -24.96
N VAL A 179 -2.88 -0.57 -24.02
CA VAL A 179 -1.75 -1.46 -24.31
C VAL A 179 -2.24 -2.83 -24.76
N ILE A 180 -3.24 -3.41 -24.09
CA ILE A 180 -3.81 -4.71 -24.45
C ILE A 180 -4.44 -4.66 -25.84
N ILE A 181 -5.27 -3.66 -26.13
CA ILE A 181 -5.91 -3.49 -27.45
C ILE A 181 -4.87 -3.30 -28.55
N GLY A 182 -3.85 -2.47 -28.30
CA GLY A 182 -2.77 -2.21 -29.25
C GLY A 182 -1.90 -3.43 -29.56
N ASN A 183 -1.83 -4.40 -28.65
CA ASN A 183 -1.03 -5.62 -28.79
C ASN A 183 -1.83 -6.91 -28.93
N ILE A 184 -3.11 -6.81 -29.25
CA ILE A 184 -4.01 -7.98 -29.30
C ILE A 184 -3.57 -9.02 -30.35
N SER A 185 -2.95 -8.58 -31.44
CA SER A 185 -2.36 -9.46 -32.47
C SER A 185 -1.19 -10.28 -31.96
N ASN A 186 -0.39 -9.72 -31.06
CA ASN A 186 0.77 -10.40 -30.46
C ASN A 186 0.34 -11.45 -29.43
N LEU A 187 -0.71 -11.19 -28.67
CA LEU A 187 -1.30 -12.18 -27.74
C LEU A 187 -1.70 -13.46 -28.48
N ARG A 188 -2.29 -13.32 -29.68
CA ARG A 188 -2.73 -14.45 -30.50
C ARG A 188 -1.57 -15.22 -31.14
N SER A 189 -0.41 -14.63 -31.31
CA SER A 189 0.78 -15.26 -31.89
C SER A 189 1.58 -16.09 -30.90
N GLU A 190 1.56 -15.76 -29.62
CA GLU A 190 2.23 -16.54 -28.56
C GLU A 190 1.46 -17.82 -28.22
N GLU A 191 0.13 -17.81 -28.31
CA GLU A 191 -0.73 -19.00 -28.11
C GLU A 191 -0.40 -20.16 -29.10
N ARG A 192 0.22 -19.84 -30.26
CA ARG A 192 0.64 -20.82 -31.27
C ARG A 192 2.05 -21.38 -31.08
N ARG A 193 2.81 -20.87 -30.08
CA ARG A 193 4.20 -21.29 -29.83
C ARG A 193 4.35 -22.19 -28.60
N VAL A 194 3.26 -22.50 -27.90
CA VAL A 194 3.14 -23.50 -26.84
C VAL A 194 2.43 -24.72 -27.43
#